data_1ef8bd5b658a248428224dd9001dc20b
#
_entry.id   1ef8bd5b658a248428224dd9001dc20b
#
_cell.length_a   1.000
_cell.length_b   1.000
_cell.length_c   1.000
_cell.angle_alpha   90.00
_cell.angle_beta   90.00
_cell.angle_gamma   90.00
#
_symmetry.space_group_name_H-M   'P 1'
#
loop_
_entity.id
_entity.type
_entity.pdbx_description
1 polymer ?
#
loop_
_entity_poly.entity_id
_entity_poly.type
_entity_poly.pdbx_seq_one_letter_code
_entity_poly.pdbx_strand_id
1 'polypeptide(L)'
;MKILKCKYILCCDESFKVLENHAIIFDKKIEKILPNDELKSLGILDSAQVFSTPIAMPALFNAHTHLEYSANKAHLDFRGFSNWLKSVFENRGGISKALNQKILNKEIKKLLKSGVCGIGEYSSFGLEAKMLAKSPLRSRFYCEILGTNEAFLEQAWSAFLERFKSANELKNERFCPALAIHSP
;
A
#
# COMPACT_ATOMS: atom_id res chain seq x y z
N MET A 1 22.23 4.21 -13.93
CA MET A 1 22.71 4.15 -12.53
C MET A 1 22.35 5.44 -11.80
N LYS A 2 21.95 5.34 -10.55
CA LYS A 2 21.55 6.47 -9.67
C LYS A 2 22.30 6.37 -8.37
N ILE A 3 22.61 7.53 -7.77
CA ILE A 3 23.30 7.64 -6.48
C ILE A 3 22.45 8.54 -5.57
N LEU A 4 22.12 8.06 -4.38
CA LEU A 4 21.47 8.84 -3.34
C LEU A 4 22.46 9.06 -2.18
N LYS A 5 22.95 10.28 -2.03
CA LYS A 5 23.80 10.68 -0.91
C LYS A 5 22.93 11.02 0.30
N CYS A 6 23.22 10.40 1.44
CA CYS A 6 22.45 10.56 2.66
C CYS A 6 23.34 11.03 3.80
N LYS A 7 22.81 11.93 4.64
CA LYS A 7 23.43 12.20 5.93
C LYS A 7 23.24 11.01 6.86
N TYR A 8 22.02 10.43 6.88
CA TYR A 8 21.70 9.23 7.66
C TYR A 8 20.96 8.22 6.80
N ILE A 9 21.30 6.94 6.95
CA ILE A 9 20.51 5.81 6.42
C ILE A 9 20.07 4.97 7.61
N LEU A 10 18.75 4.89 7.81
CA LEU A 10 18.14 3.98 8.79
C LEU A 10 17.95 2.63 8.11
N CYS A 11 18.77 1.63 8.48
CA CYS A 11 18.73 0.33 7.81
C CYS A 11 17.45 -0.47 8.10
N CYS A 12 16.82 -0.21 9.27
CA CYS A 12 15.64 -0.94 9.76
C CYS A 12 15.84 -2.47 9.74
N ASP A 13 17.08 -2.90 9.96
CA ASP A 13 17.48 -4.28 10.17
C ASP A 13 17.32 -4.68 11.66
N GLU A 14 17.62 -5.92 12.00
CA GLU A 14 17.51 -6.44 13.37
C GLU A 14 18.36 -5.65 14.38
N SER A 15 19.44 -5.02 13.93
CA SER A 15 20.34 -4.21 14.75
C SER A 15 19.94 -2.74 14.84
N PHE A 16 18.91 -2.30 14.07
CA PHE A 16 18.52 -0.90 13.92
C PHE A 16 19.68 0.02 13.57
N LYS A 17 20.62 -0.47 12.74
CA LYS A 17 21.82 0.25 12.38
C LYS A 17 21.50 1.56 11.68
N VAL A 18 22.20 2.61 12.08
CA VAL A 18 22.21 3.93 11.42
C VAL A 18 23.58 4.15 10.78
N LEU A 19 23.60 4.40 9.47
CA LEU A 19 24.82 4.75 8.74
C LEU A 19 24.85 6.26 8.54
N GLU A 20 25.96 6.89 8.91
CA GLU A 20 26.17 8.33 8.72
C GLU A 20 27.01 8.60 7.47
N ASN A 21 26.66 9.63 6.70
CA ASN A 21 27.40 10.09 5.52
C ASN A 21 27.66 8.97 4.50
N HIS A 22 26.64 8.18 4.18
CA HIS A 22 26.70 7.10 3.20
C HIS A 22 25.91 7.43 1.94
N ALA A 23 26.24 6.73 0.86
CA ALA A 23 25.52 6.75 -0.40
C ALA A 23 24.92 5.39 -0.72
N ILE A 24 23.75 5.43 -1.35
CA ILE A 24 23.08 4.26 -1.93
C ILE A 24 23.25 4.34 -3.45
N ILE A 25 23.91 3.35 -4.04
CA ILE A 25 24.01 3.17 -5.49
C ILE A 25 22.91 2.21 -5.92
N PHE A 26 22.10 2.62 -6.87
CA PHE A 26 20.94 1.82 -7.29
C PHE A 26 20.51 2.11 -8.73
N ASP A 27 19.78 1.17 -9.29
CA ASP A 27 18.93 1.37 -10.48
C ASP A 27 17.53 0.80 -10.18
N LYS A 28 17.24 -0.42 -10.56
CA LYS A 28 16.00 -1.14 -10.16
C LYS A 28 16.12 -1.77 -8.77
N LYS A 29 17.33 -2.03 -8.33
CA LYS A 29 17.69 -2.59 -7.02
C LYS A 29 18.82 -1.78 -6.42
N ILE A 30 18.98 -1.86 -5.10
CA ILE A 30 20.16 -1.36 -4.42
C ILE A 30 21.32 -2.27 -4.81
N GLU A 31 22.38 -1.68 -5.37
CA GLU A 31 23.59 -2.39 -5.80
C GLU A 31 24.66 -2.33 -4.71
N LYS A 32 24.82 -1.14 -4.10
CA LYS A 32 25.84 -0.93 -3.07
C LYS A 32 25.43 0.18 -2.12
N ILE A 33 25.85 0.06 -0.85
CA ILE A 33 25.83 1.14 0.14
C ILE A 33 27.27 1.31 0.63
N LEU A 34 27.79 2.55 0.62
CA LEU A 34 29.17 2.84 0.98
C LEU A 34 29.31 4.28 1.52
N PRO A 35 30.39 4.59 2.24
CA PRO A 35 30.70 5.96 2.68
C PRO A 35 30.76 6.94 1.52
N ASN A 36 30.29 8.18 1.73
CA ASN A 36 30.26 9.21 0.69
C ASN A 36 31.64 9.60 0.14
N ASP A 37 32.70 9.49 0.93
CA ASP A 37 34.08 9.77 0.55
C ASP A 37 34.62 8.71 -0.44
N GLU A 38 34.19 7.47 -0.37
CA GLU A 38 34.58 6.44 -1.30
C GLU A 38 33.99 6.63 -2.72
N LEU A 39 32.93 7.43 -2.88
CA LEU A 39 32.32 7.67 -4.20
C LEU A 39 33.30 8.26 -5.23
N LYS A 40 34.23 9.11 -4.77
CA LYS A 40 35.21 9.77 -5.66
C LYS A 40 36.15 8.75 -6.29
N SER A 41 36.56 7.74 -5.52
CA SER A 41 37.48 6.69 -6.00
C SER A 41 36.85 5.76 -7.03
N LEU A 42 35.53 5.69 -7.10
CA LEU A 42 34.83 4.83 -8.05
C LEU A 42 34.71 5.42 -9.46
N GLY A 43 35.02 6.71 -9.68
CA GLY A 43 34.95 7.37 -10.98
C GLY A 43 33.55 7.37 -11.65
N ILE A 44 32.49 7.13 -10.89
CA ILE A 44 31.11 6.94 -11.42
C ILE A 44 30.23 8.19 -11.32
N LEU A 45 30.72 9.25 -10.65
CA LEU A 45 29.90 10.44 -10.38
C LEU A 45 29.44 11.16 -11.64
N ASP A 46 30.32 11.25 -12.66
CA ASP A 46 30.04 11.98 -13.90
C ASP A 46 29.03 11.25 -14.80
N SER A 47 28.89 9.95 -14.63
CA SER A 47 27.95 9.10 -15.41
C SER A 47 26.65 8.78 -14.68
N ALA A 48 26.50 9.19 -13.42
CA ALA A 48 25.35 8.87 -12.58
C ALA A 48 24.42 10.06 -12.34
N GLN A 49 23.13 9.77 -12.21
CA GLN A 49 22.18 10.75 -11.69
C GLN A 49 22.32 10.80 -10.16
N VAL A 50 22.77 11.93 -9.61
CA VAL A 50 23.03 12.10 -8.19
C VAL A 50 21.92 12.87 -7.51
N PHE A 51 21.41 12.31 -6.41
CA PHE A 51 20.45 12.92 -5.50
C PHE A 51 21.06 13.08 -4.12
N SER A 52 20.48 13.97 -3.30
CA SER A 52 20.85 14.11 -1.89
C SER A 52 19.63 14.22 -1.01
N THR A 53 19.68 13.60 0.17
CA THR A 53 18.63 13.68 1.19
C THR A 53 19.26 13.66 2.59
N PRO A 54 18.65 14.33 3.58
CA PRO A 54 19.11 14.19 4.96
C PRO A 54 18.98 12.76 5.48
N ILE A 55 17.86 12.10 5.20
CA ILE A 55 17.54 10.76 5.72
C ILE A 55 17.01 9.88 4.60
N ALA A 56 17.50 8.64 4.56
CA ALA A 56 16.91 7.55 3.79
C ALA A 56 16.54 6.41 4.72
N MET A 57 15.44 5.74 4.42
CA MET A 57 14.97 4.55 5.12
C MET A 57 14.17 3.65 4.16
N PRO A 58 13.98 2.36 4.45
CA PRO A 58 13.06 1.53 3.70
C PRO A 58 11.67 2.13 3.66
N ALA A 59 10.97 1.98 2.54
CA ALA A 59 9.62 2.47 2.41
C ALA A 59 8.66 1.70 3.33
N LEU A 60 7.58 2.37 3.75
CA LEU A 60 6.64 1.85 4.72
C LEU A 60 5.63 0.87 4.10
N PHE A 61 5.17 -0.07 4.92
CA PHE A 61 4.02 -0.92 4.63
C PHE A 61 2.85 -0.55 5.55
N ASN A 62 1.69 -0.27 4.97
CA ASN A 62 0.46 -0.16 5.73
C ASN A 62 -0.28 -1.50 5.66
N ALA A 63 -0.22 -2.27 6.73
CA ALA A 63 -0.73 -3.64 6.76
C ALA A 63 -2.26 -3.76 6.74
N HIS A 64 -3.00 -2.66 6.95
CA HIS A 64 -4.46 -2.67 7.00
C HIS A 64 -5.06 -1.39 6.43
N THR A 65 -5.69 -1.49 5.26
CA THR A 65 -6.38 -0.39 4.59
C THR A 65 -7.73 -0.85 4.04
N HIS A 66 -8.61 0.12 3.85
CA HIS A 66 -9.89 0.00 3.17
C HIS A 66 -10.05 1.17 2.20
N LEU A 67 -9.42 1.09 1.04
CA LEU A 67 -9.48 2.17 0.04
C LEU A 67 -10.87 2.40 -0.50
N GLU A 68 -11.73 1.39 -0.45
CA GLU A 68 -13.12 1.49 -0.85
C GLU A 68 -13.89 2.58 -0.06
N TYR A 69 -13.56 2.80 1.22
CA TYR A 69 -14.18 3.83 2.04
C TYR A 69 -13.70 5.25 1.73
N SER A 70 -12.73 5.42 0.85
CA SER A 70 -12.19 6.73 0.49
C SER A 70 -13.23 7.66 -0.15
N ALA A 71 -14.27 7.09 -0.76
CA ALA A 71 -15.37 7.85 -1.33
C ALA A 71 -16.30 8.49 -0.27
N ASN A 72 -16.35 7.90 0.94
CA ASN A 72 -17.32 8.25 1.97
C ASN A 72 -16.72 9.02 3.15
N LYS A 73 -15.49 9.51 3.05
CA LYS A 73 -14.80 10.20 4.16
C LYS A 73 -15.59 11.34 4.79
N ALA A 74 -16.35 12.09 3.99
CA ALA A 74 -17.16 13.21 4.47
C ALA A 74 -18.42 12.76 5.25
N HIS A 75 -18.78 11.49 5.19
CA HIS A 75 -19.99 10.94 5.78
C HIS A 75 -19.69 10.08 7.02
N LEU A 76 -18.41 9.93 7.38
CA LEU A 76 -18.01 9.14 8.55
C LEU A 76 -17.97 10.01 9.79
N ASP A 77 -18.49 9.47 10.90
CA ASP A 77 -18.48 10.14 12.20
C ASP A 77 -17.26 9.70 13.02
N PHE A 78 -16.33 10.62 13.24
CA PHE A 78 -15.10 10.34 13.99
C PHE A 78 -15.18 10.67 15.50
N ARG A 79 -16.38 10.92 16.04
CA ARG A 79 -16.61 11.25 17.47
C ARG A 79 -16.61 10.03 18.39
N GLY A 80 -15.85 9.02 18.09
CA GLY A 80 -15.69 7.77 18.85
C GLY A 80 -15.94 6.53 18.03
N PHE A 81 -15.40 5.38 18.49
CA PHE A 81 -15.40 4.14 17.72
C PHE A 81 -16.83 3.67 17.36
N SER A 82 -17.76 3.67 18.30
CA SER A 82 -19.13 3.21 18.06
C SER A 82 -19.86 4.07 17.03
N ASN A 83 -19.69 5.40 17.10
CA ASN A 83 -20.28 6.32 16.13
C ASN A 83 -19.66 6.16 14.75
N TRP A 84 -18.34 6.01 14.71
CA TRP A 84 -17.62 5.73 13.48
C TRP A 84 -18.10 4.43 12.84
N LEU A 85 -18.15 3.34 13.58
CA LEU A 85 -18.59 2.04 13.09
C LEU A 85 -20.02 2.09 12.55
N LYS A 86 -20.95 2.70 13.29
CA LYS A 86 -22.33 2.94 12.86
C LYS A 86 -22.37 3.68 11.53
N SER A 87 -21.62 4.79 11.41
CA SER A 87 -21.58 5.59 10.19
C SER A 87 -20.99 4.83 9.01
N VAL A 88 -20.03 3.91 9.23
CA VAL A 88 -19.50 3.00 8.19
C VAL A 88 -20.62 2.09 7.67
N PHE A 89 -21.36 1.45 8.56
CA PHE A 89 -22.47 0.56 8.16
C PHE A 89 -23.60 1.31 7.41
N GLU A 90 -24.00 2.46 7.91
CA GLU A 90 -25.05 3.29 7.31
C GLU A 90 -24.69 3.76 5.89
N ASN A 91 -23.41 4.05 5.65
CA ASN A 91 -22.95 4.56 4.36
C ASN A 91 -22.41 3.47 3.40
N ARG A 92 -22.38 2.20 3.85
CA ARG A 92 -21.80 1.09 3.07
C ARG A 92 -22.48 0.89 1.71
N GLY A 93 -23.81 1.00 1.64
CA GLY A 93 -24.57 0.84 0.40
C GLY A 93 -24.27 1.89 -0.68
N GLY A 94 -23.72 3.03 -0.31
CA GLY A 94 -23.33 4.10 -1.25
C GLY A 94 -21.94 3.97 -1.85
N ILE A 95 -21.08 3.12 -1.30
CA ILE A 95 -19.66 3.01 -1.66
C ILE A 95 -19.48 2.65 -3.14
N SER A 96 -20.21 1.64 -3.63
CA SER A 96 -20.07 1.15 -5.00
C SER A 96 -20.45 2.22 -6.05
N LYS A 97 -21.34 3.14 -5.71
CA LYS A 97 -21.74 4.25 -6.58
C LYS A 97 -20.80 5.44 -6.49
N ALA A 98 -20.25 5.70 -5.32
CA ALA A 98 -19.41 6.88 -5.06
C ALA A 98 -17.94 6.65 -5.42
N LEU A 99 -17.43 5.42 -5.28
CA LEU A 99 -16.04 5.09 -5.58
C LEU A 99 -15.78 5.11 -7.09
N ASN A 100 -14.76 5.83 -7.50
CA ASN A 100 -14.36 5.93 -8.90
C ASN A 100 -12.84 5.99 -9.04
N GLN A 101 -12.36 5.83 -10.28
CA GLN A 101 -10.93 5.81 -10.59
C GLN A 101 -10.18 7.07 -10.14
N LYS A 102 -10.81 8.24 -10.20
CA LYS A 102 -10.19 9.51 -9.80
C LYS A 102 -9.91 9.54 -8.30
N ILE A 103 -10.86 9.06 -7.49
CA ILE A 103 -10.70 8.95 -6.03
C ILE A 103 -9.59 7.95 -5.70
N LEU A 104 -9.64 6.75 -6.27
CA LEU A 104 -8.63 5.71 -6.05
C LEU A 104 -7.23 6.17 -6.44
N ASN A 105 -7.06 6.78 -7.61
CA ASN A 105 -5.79 7.35 -8.04
C ASN A 105 -5.26 8.41 -7.07
N LYS A 106 -6.14 9.26 -6.53
CA LYS A 106 -5.77 10.27 -5.55
C LYS A 106 -5.26 9.64 -4.26
N GLU A 107 -5.94 8.61 -3.76
CA GLU A 107 -5.55 7.94 -2.51
C GLU A 107 -4.27 7.11 -2.69
N ILE A 108 -4.11 6.37 -3.79
CA ILE A 108 -2.87 5.67 -4.13
C ILE A 108 -1.69 6.66 -4.20
N LYS A 109 -1.88 7.82 -4.85
CA LYS A 109 -0.85 8.87 -4.89
C LYS A 109 -0.51 9.43 -3.52
N LYS A 110 -1.49 9.57 -2.62
CA LYS A 110 -1.24 10.00 -1.23
C LYS A 110 -0.40 8.98 -0.48
N LEU A 111 -0.73 7.70 -0.56
CA LEU A 111 0.05 6.62 0.05
C LEU A 111 1.51 6.66 -0.42
N LEU A 112 1.74 6.74 -1.73
CA LEU A 112 3.09 6.83 -2.29
C LEU A 112 3.83 8.09 -1.81
N LYS A 113 3.16 9.24 -1.77
CA LYS A 113 3.77 10.50 -1.28
C LYS A 113 4.10 10.47 0.21
N SER A 114 3.38 9.67 0.99
CA SER A 114 3.68 9.45 2.42
C SER A 114 4.74 8.38 2.66
N GLY A 115 5.39 7.86 1.61
CA GLY A 115 6.44 6.86 1.72
C GLY A 115 5.93 5.42 1.86
N VAL A 116 4.65 5.17 1.67
CA VAL A 116 4.08 3.82 1.67
C VAL A 116 4.28 3.18 0.30
N CYS A 117 4.95 2.01 0.26
CA CYS A 117 5.18 1.25 -0.97
C CYS A 117 4.33 -0.03 -1.06
N GLY A 118 3.74 -0.45 0.03
CA GLY A 118 2.90 -1.64 0.06
C GLY A 118 1.76 -1.53 1.07
N ILE A 119 0.68 -2.25 0.76
CA ILE A 119 -0.54 -2.25 1.57
C ILE A 119 -1.12 -3.65 1.74
N GLY A 120 -1.75 -3.88 2.88
CA GLY A 120 -2.78 -4.91 3.07
C GLY A 120 -4.14 -4.26 2.85
N GLU A 121 -4.73 -4.47 1.70
CA GLU A 121 -6.03 -3.92 1.36
C GLU A 121 -7.12 -4.93 1.67
N TYR A 122 -8.07 -4.57 2.50
CA TYR A 122 -9.23 -5.37 2.85
C TYR A 122 -10.44 -4.86 2.08
N SER A 123 -10.98 -5.70 1.20
CA SER A 123 -12.00 -5.32 0.24
C SER A 123 -13.26 -6.14 0.38
N SER A 124 -14.36 -5.46 0.61
CA SER A 124 -15.70 -6.06 0.66
C SER A 124 -16.37 -6.12 -0.72
N PHE A 125 -15.99 -5.21 -1.64
CA PHE A 125 -16.65 -5.06 -2.94
C PHE A 125 -15.76 -5.40 -4.13
N GLY A 126 -14.43 -5.40 -3.99
CA GLY A 126 -13.48 -5.71 -5.06
C GLY A 126 -13.30 -4.60 -6.10
N LEU A 127 -13.83 -3.41 -5.87
CA LEU A 127 -13.89 -2.32 -6.86
C LEU A 127 -12.51 -1.73 -7.19
N GLU A 128 -11.61 -1.73 -6.23
CA GLU A 128 -10.26 -1.17 -6.33
C GLU A 128 -9.23 -2.14 -6.92
N ALA A 129 -9.56 -3.44 -7.05
CA ALA A 129 -8.64 -4.49 -7.48
C ALA A 129 -7.91 -4.16 -8.80
N LYS A 130 -8.64 -3.75 -9.85
CA LYS A 130 -8.04 -3.39 -11.15
C LYS A 130 -7.07 -2.22 -11.06
N MET A 131 -7.36 -1.25 -10.21
CA MET A 131 -6.51 -0.07 -10.02
C MET A 131 -5.25 -0.44 -9.25
N LEU A 132 -5.38 -1.23 -8.19
CA LEU A 132 -4.25 -1.70 -7.41
C LEU A 132 -3.33 -2.62 -8.22
N ALA A 133 -3.89 -3.54 -9.01
CA ALA A 133 -3.10 -4.41 -9.89
C ALA A 133 -2.26 -3.66 -10.91
N LYS A 134 -2.68 -2.46 -11.33
CA LYS A 134 -1.96 -1.58 -12.27
C LYS A 134 -1.10 -0.52 -11.56
N SER A 135 -1.23 -0.37 -10.25
CA SER A 135 -0.52 0.64 -9.48
C SER A 135 0.93 0.22 -9.19
N PRO A 136 1.81 1.17 -8.82
CA PRO A 136 3.16 0.84 -8.36
C PRO A 136 3.20 0.29 -6.93
N LEU A 137 2.08 0.35 -6.16
CA LEU A 137 2.00 -0.22 -4.81
C LEU A 137 2.09 -1.75 -4.85
N ARG A 138 2.79 -2.33 -3.90
CA ARG A 138 2.67 -3.75 -3.60
C ARG A 138 1.41 -3.96 -2.77
N SER A 139 0.50 -4.82 -3.22
CA SER A 139 -0.80 -5.02 -2.57
C SER A 139 -1.01 -6.48 -2.21
N ARG A 140 -1.15 -6.76 -0.93
CA ARG A 140 -1.82 -7.97 -0.47
C ARG A 140 -3.30 -7.63 -0.43
N PHE A 141 -4.06 -8.17 -1.38
CA PHE A 141 -5.46 -7.83 -1.58
C PHE A 141 -6.34 -8.88 -0.94
N TYR A 142 -6.85 -8.59 0.23
CA TYR A 142 -7.71 -9.48 0.99
C TYR A 142 -9.16 -9.32 0.54
N CYS A 143 -9.66 -10.31 -0.20
CA CYS A 143 -11.10 -10.43 -0.42
C CYS A 143 -11.75 -10.81 0.90
N GLU A 144 -12.62 -9.96 1.36
CA GLU A 144 -13.25 -10.04 2.66
C GLU A 144 -14.55 -10.83 2.59
N ILE A 145 -14.73 -11.79 3.50
CA ILE A 145 -16.05 -12.35 3.78
C ILE A 145 -16.56 -11.76 5.08
N LEU A 146 -17.75 -11.23 5.03
CA LEU A 146 -18.46 -10.65 6.17
C LEU A 146 -19.75 -11.43 6.40
N GLY A 147 -20.09 -11.61 7.63
CA GLY A 147 -21.43 -12.04 8.01
C GLY A 147 -21.44 -13.24 8.93
N THR A 148 -22.28 -13.10 9.93
CA THR A 148 -22.63 -14.10 10.93
C THR A 148 -24.08 -14.56 10.80
N ASN A 149 -24.84 -13.97 9.86
CA ASN A 149 -26.24 -14.33 9.66
C ASN A 149 -26.35 -15.53 8.71
N GLU A 150 -26.70 -16.67 9.27
CA GLU A 150 -26.90 -17.95 8.55
C GLU A 150 -27.82 -17.83 7.34
N ALA A 151 -28.85 -17.00 7.41
CA ALA A 151 -29.82 -16.82 6.31
C ALA A 151 -29.16 -16.25 5.02
N PHE A 152 -28.01 -15.58 5.13
CA PHE A 152 -27.31 -14.97 3.99
C PHE A 152 -25.95 -15.62 3.71
N LEU A 153 -25.60 -16.68 4.41
CA LEU A 153 -24.26 -17.27 4.34
C LEU A 153 -23.93 -17.78 2.93
N GLU A 154 -24.82 -18.50 2.28
CA GLU A 154 -24.59 -19.02 0.93
C GLU A 154 -24.44 -17.91 -0.10
N GLN A 155 -25.27 -16.86 -0.01
CA GLN A 155 -25.15 -15.69 -0.89
C GLN A 155 -23.84 -14.93 -0.66
N ALA A 156 -23.47 -14.73 0.61
CA ALA A 156 -22.20 -14.07 0.98
C ALA A 156 -21.00 -14.88 0.48
N TRP A 157 -21.05 -16.20 0.62
CA TRP A 157 -20.02 -17.11 0.15
C TRP A 157 -19.87 -17.08 -1.37
N SER A 158 -20.95 -17.17 -2.11
CA SER A 158 -20.95 -17.12 -3.58
C SER A 158 -20.37 -15.79 -4.08
N ALA A 159 -20.84 -14.68 -3.54
CA ALA A 159 -20.34 -13.34 -3.89
C ALA A 159 -18.84 -13.17 -3.53
N PHE A 160 -18.39 -13.74 -2.41
CA PHE A 160 -16.99 -13.76 -2.02
C PHE A 160 -16.14 -14.56 -3.03
N LEU A 161 -16.58 -15.77 -3.44
CA LEU A 161 -15.86 -16.59 -4.41
C LEU A 161 -15.71 -15.89 -5.76
N GLU A 162 -16.75 -15.22 -6.24
CA GLU A 162 -16.70 -14.44 -7.49
C GLU A 162 -15.68 -13.30 -7.40
N ARG A 163 -15.68 -12.54 -6.30
CA ARG A 163 -14.68 -11.48 -6.08
C ARG A 163 -13.26 -12.01 -6.05
N PHE A 164 -13.06 -13.12 -5.30
CA PHE A 164 -11.75 -13.74 -5.20
C PHE A 164 -11.25 -14.27 -6.56
N LYS A 165 -12.12 -14.93 -7.33
CA LYS A 165 -11.80 -15.38 -8.68
C LYS A 165 -11.40 -14.21 -9.57
N SER A 166 -12.22 -13.16 -9.62
CA SER A 166 -11.94 -11.95 -10.41
C SER A 166 -10.63 -11.26 -9.99
N ALA A 167 -10.33 -11.22 -8.69
CA ALA A 167 -9.07 -10.68 -8.20
C ALA A 167 -7.87 -11.56 -8.60
N ASN A 168 -8.01 -12.88 -8.59
CA ASN A 168 -6.95 -13.80 -9.01
C ASN A 168 -6.59 -13.67 -10.50
N GLU A 169 -7.52 -13.32 -11.36
CA GLU A 169 -7.25 -13.04 -12.78
C GLU A 169 -6.32 -11.80 -12.96
N LEU A 170 -6.25 -10.93 -11.96
CA LEU A 170 -5.41 -9.72 -11.96
C LEU A 170 -4.05 -9.93 -11.28
N LYS A 171 -3.78 -11.13 -10.73
CA LYS A 171 -2.56 -11.44 -9.98
C LYS A 171 -1.30 -11.14 -10.80
N ASN A 172 -0.33 -10.48 -10.17
CA ASN A 172 0.97 -10.19 -10.74
C ASN A 172 2.03 -10.05 -9.64
N GLU A 173 3.25 -9.64 -9.96
CA GLU A 173 4.37 -9.50 -9.01
C GLU A 173 4.09 -8.52 -7.85
N ARG A 174 3.18 -7.56 -8.03
CA ARG A 174 2.85 -6.52 -7.05
C ARG A 174 1.46 -6.69 -6.46
N PHE A 175 0.58 -7.41 -7.11
CA PHE A 175 -0.80 -7.60 -6.69
C PHE A 175 -1.05 -9.08 -6.38
N CYS A 176 -1.23 -9.40 -5.10
CA CYS A 176 -1.41 -10.77 -4.64
C CYS A 176 -2.74 -10.90 -3.87
N PRO A 177 -3.78 -11.47 -4.51
CA PRO A 177 -5.04 -11.76 -3.84
C PRO A 177 -4.88 -12.76 -2.70
N ALA A 178 -5.68 -12.57 -1.67
CA ALA A 178 -5.75 -13.40 -0.49
C ALA A 178 -7.18 -13.42 0.07
N LEU A 179 -7.42 -14.27 1.03
CA LEU A 179 -8.70 -14.41 1.72
C LEU A 179 -8.61 -13.75 3.09
N ALA A 180 -9.69 -13.14 3.55
CA ALA A 180 -9.83 -12.69 4.92
C ALA A 180 -11.26 -12.92 5.44
N ILE A 181 -11.31 -13.37 6.69
CA ILE A 181 -12.53 -13.29 7.52
C ILE A 181 -12.33 -12.01 8.33
N HIS A 182 -13.19 -11.04 8.12
CA HIS A 182 -13.07 -9.73 8.75
C HIS A 182 -14.34 -9.42 9.53
N SER A 183 -14.23 -9.41 10.82
CA SER A 183 -15.30 -9.30 11.79
C SER A 183 -16.39 -10.39 11.69
N PRO A 184 -16.63 -11.10 12.76
CA PRO A 184 -17.78 -11.99 12.86
C PRO A 184 -19.08 -11.19 12.95
#